data_dc60744f64e8bf6a09046a1c2e91c3c9
#
_entry.id   dc60744f64e8bf6a09046a1c2e91c3c9
#
_cell.length_a   1.000
_cell.length_b   1.000
_cell.length_c   1.000
_cell.angle_alpha   90.00
_cell.angle_beta   90.00
_cell.angle_gamma   90.00
#
_symmetry.space_group_name_H-M   'P 1'
#
loop_
_entity.id
_entity.type
_entity.pdbx_description
1 polymer ?
#
loop_
_entity_poly.entity_id
_entity_poly.type
_entity_poly.pdbx_seq_one_letter_code
_entity_poly.pdbx_strand_id
1 'polypeptide(L)'
;EVAGLPAISQLPGCEEATPDLVDAVLEEAGKFAAGVLAPLNAVGDHEGCRLEDGKVVTPAGWKGAYKAFAEGGWVGLGLAPEYGGQGLPKCVATPVWEMWFSANTAFTMLPQLNTGESEAILLAASDDLKATYLEKLVTGEWGGTMNLTEPQAGSDLAAIRTRAEAQDDGSYRITGQKIFISYGEHEITPNIVHLVLARMPDAPPGVKGISMFLVPKYLVNPDGSLGAKNDLRCVGTEHKLGIHGSPTCAMSFGDNGGAIGYLVGQPNRGLEYMFIMMNEARFGVGVQGIGIGERAYQQALAFARERVQGRDTVTGAVGKPIIHHPDVKRMLLSMRARILAMRALALTAAGWFDVAHHSPDQAAADKARRYVDLLMPVVKGWCTELGNDVCDEAIQVFGGMGFVEETGVAQHFRDARIITIYEGTTGIQANDLVGRKILREGGATLRELIVELRASATALATAGLAELGDGLYHGYLGSRR
;
A
#
# COMPACT_ATOMS: atom_id res chain seq x y z
N GLU A 1 21.90 0.85 2.87
CA GLU A 1 22.71 1.74 2.00
C GLU A 1 21.82 2.60 1.07
N VAL A 2 20.92 1.99 0.28
CA VAL A 2 20.10 2.71 -0.73
C VAL A 2 19.21 3.79 -0.10
N ALA A 3 18.55 3.50 1.02
CA ALA A 3 17.68 4.45 1.72
C ALA A 3 18.45 5.52 2.51
N GLY A 4 19.75 5.39 2.68
CA GLY A 4 20.55 6.32 3.46
C GLY A 4 20.41 6.17 4.98
N LEU A 5 20.09 4.97 5.49
CA LEU A 5 19.86 4.69 6.92
C LEU A 5 20.91 5.33 7.87
N PRO A 6 22.24 5.30 7.56
CA PRO A 6 23.23 5.92 8.44
C PRO A 6 23.06 7.45 8.63
N ALA A 7 22.50 8.13 7.65
CA ALA A 7 22.18 9.55 7.75
C ALA A 7 20.81 9.77 8.43
N ILE A 8 19.84 8.90 8.13
CA ILE A 8 18.49 8.97 8.71
C ILE A 8 18.54 8.72 10.22
N SER A 9 19.32 7.75 10.70
CA SER A 9 19.47 7.46 12.13
C SER A 9 20.10 8.61 12.95
N GLN A 10 20.60 9.68 12.29
CA GLN A 10 21.06 10.90 12.97
C GLN A 10 19.99 12.00 13.01
N LEU A 11 18.83 11.78 12.40
CA LEU A 11 17.73 12.75 12.42
C LEU A 11 16.95 12.64 13.74
N PRO A 12 16.39 13.78 14.24
CA PRO A 12 15.56 13.79 15.44
C PRO A 12 14.40 12.80 15.36
N GLY A 13 14.29 11.93 16.37
CA GLY A 13 13.26 10.89 16.44
C GLY A 13 13.55 9.61 15.64
N CYS A 14 14.74 9.52 15.01
CA CYS A 14 15.18 8.32 14.29
C CYS A 14 16.40 7.65 14.94
N GLU A 15 16.85 8.14 16.10
CA GLU A 15 18.11 7.73 16.74
C GLU A 15 18.12 6.26 17.15
N GLU A 16 16.95 5.68 17.42
CA GLU A 16 16.80 4.27 17.76
C GLU A 16 16.96 3.33 16.56
N ALA A 17 16.87 3.83 15.32
CA ALA A 17 17.04 3.03 14.10
C ALA A 17 18.52 2.66 13.86
N THR A 18 19.14 2.04 14.86
CA THR A 18 20.51 1.52 14.75
C THR A 18 20.57 0.29 13.83
N PRO A 19 21.73 -0.02 13.21
CA PRO A 19 21.86 -1.21 12.38
C PRO A 19 21.43 -2.49 13.10
N ASP A 20 21.81 -2.67 14.38
CA ASP A 20 21.48 -3.88 15.15
C ASP A 20 19.96 -3.99 15.39
N LEU A 21 19.26 -2.88 15.70
CA LEU A 21 17.81 -2.88 15.86
C LEU A 21 17.13 -3.17 14.51
N VAL A 22 17.59 -2.55 13.43
CA VAL A 22 17.03 -2.75 12.10
C VAL A 22 17.18 -4.19 11.65
N ASP A 23 18.36 -4.81 11.86
CA ASP A 23 18.59 -6.22 11.54
C ASP A 23 17.67 -7.14 12.35
N ALA A 24 17.48 -6.87 13.65
CA ALA A 24 16.56 -7.63 14.50
C ALA A 24 15.09 -7.48 14.05
N VAL A 25 14.64 -6.25 13.71
CA VAL A 25 13.28 -6.01 13.20
C VAL A 25 13.05 -6.75 11.88
N LEU A 26 14.01 -6.69 10.95
CA LEU A 26 13.91 -7.40 9.66
C LEU A 26 13.89 -8.92 9.83
N GLU A 27 14.72 -9.46 10.76
CA GLU A 27 14.73 -10.89 11.06
C GLU A 27 13.39 -11.37 11.62
N GLU A 28 12.84 -10.69 12.63
CA GLU A 28 11.55 -11.05 13.24
C GLU A 28 10.39 -10.86 12.26
N ALA A 29 10.38 -9.78 11.47
CA ALA A 29 9.40 -9.59 10.42
C ALA A 29 9.44 -10.71 9.38
N GLY A 30 10.63 -11.15 8.98
CA GLY A 30 10.82 -12.29 8.07
C GLY A 30 10.34 -13.61 8.65
N LYS A 31 10.59 -13.89 9.94
CA LYS A 31 10.06 -15.06 10.65
C LYS A 31 8.53 -15.05 10.68
N PHE A 32 7.93 -13.90 11.00
CA PHE A 32 6.48 -13.74 11.02
C PHE A 32 5.87 -13.93 9.63
N ALA A 33 6.46 -13.30 8.61
CA ALA A 33 6.04 -13.43 7.22
C ALA A 33 6.06 -14.90 6.76
N ALA A 34 7.15 -15.62 6.99
CA ALA A 34 7.31 -17.00 6.55
C ALA A 34 6.51 -18.00 7.40
N GLY A 35 6.44 -17.79 8.71
CA GLY A 35 5.82 -18.75 9.66
C GLY A 35 4.32 -18.56 9.85
N VAL A 36 3.81 -17.33 9.73
CA VAL A 36 2.41 -17.01 10.01
C VAL A 36 1.65 -16.62 8.74
N LEU A 37 2.15 -15.66 7.95
CA LEU A 37 1.41 -15.10 6.84
C LEU A 37 1.45 -15.97 5.58
N ALA A 38 2.62 -16.48 5.20
CA ALA A 38 2.77 -17.25 3.97
C ALA A 38 1.94 -18.54 3.93
N PRO A 39 1.81 -19.33 5.03
CA PRO A 39 0.92 -20.50 5.04
C PRO A 39 -0.54 -20.17 4.78
N LEU A 40 -0.98 -18.97 5.15
CA LEU A 40 -2.38 -18.54 4.97
C LEU A 40 -2.66 -18.00 3.56
N ASN A 41 -1.66 -17.73 2.74
CA ASN A 41 -1.88 -17.11 1.43
C ASN A 41 -2.76 -17.97 0.51
N ALA A 42 -2.43 -19.26 0.35
CA ALA A 42 -3.24 -20.20 -0.43
C ALA A 42 -4.61 -20.48 0.22
N VAL A 43 -4.69 -20.52 1.56
CA VAL A 43 -5.97 -20.66 2.28
C VAL A 43 -6.90 -19.50 1.92
N GLY A 44 -6.38 -18.27 1.97
CA GLY A 44 -7.13 -17.07 1.60
C GLY A 44 -7.63 -17.07 0.16
N ASP A 45 -6.82 -17.57 -0.77
CA ASP A 45 -7.19 -17.65 -2.19
C ASP A 45 -8.30 -18.70 -2.44
N HIS A 46 -8.21 -19.85 -1.79
CA HIS A 46 -9.18 -20.95 -1.96
C HIS A 46 -10.51 -20.70 -1.25
N GLU A 47 -10.48 -20.23 0.00
CA GLU A 47 -11.69 -20.04 0.79
C GLU A 47 -12.41 -18.73 0.44
N GLY A 48 -11.65 -17.66 0.20
CA GLY A 48 -12.18 -16.32 -0.01
C GLY A 48 -12.96 -15.79 1.21
N CYS A 49 -13.65 -14.67 1.00
CA CYS A 49 -14.53 -14.08 2.00
C CYS A 49 -16.00 -14.27 1.62
N ARG A 50 -16.88 -14.48 2.61
CA ARG A 50 -18.30 -14.71 2.42
C ARG A 50 -19.13 -13.77 3.27
N LEU A 51 -20.22 -13.24 2.71
CA LEU A 51 -21.22 -12.49 3.47
C LEU A 51 -22.29 -13.46 3.96
N GLU A 52 -22.39 -13.65 5.28
CA GLU A 52 -23.34 -14.54 5.94
C GLU A 52 -24.09 -13.75 7.02
N ASP A 53 -25.40 -13.66 6.95
CA ASP A 53 -26.27 -12.96 7.89
C ASP A 53 -25.81 -11.50 8.21
N GLY A 54 -25.36 -10.79 7.17
CA GLY A 54 -24.89 -9.40 7.30
C GLY A 54 -23.52 -9.22 7.93
N LYS A 55 -22.77 -10.31 8.13
CA LYS A 55 -21.38 -10.32 8.58
C LYS A 55 -20.48 -10.93 7.51
N VAL A 56 -19.29 -10.40 7.36
CA VAL A 56 -18.29 -10.98 6.48
C VAL A 56 -17.44 -11.96 7.28
N VAL A 57 -17.43 -13.21 6.84
CA VAL A 57 -16.57 -14.27 7.36
C VAL A 57 -15.29 -14.26 6.54
N THR A 58 -14.15 -14.11 7.21
CA THR A 58 -12.82 -14.13 6.59
C THR A 58 -12.25 -15.57 6.58
N PRO A 59 -11.19 -15.84 5.78
CA PRO A 59 -10.62 -17.16 5.68
C PRO A 59 -10.12 -17.70 7.03
N ALA A 60 -10.05 -19.02 7.13
CA ALA A 60 -9.53 -19.69 8.32
C ALA A 60 -8.13 -19.18 8.70
N GLY A 61 -7.92 -18.94 9.99
CA GLY A 61 -6.64 -18.45 10.54
C GLY A 61 -6.44 -16.93 10.47
N TRP A 62 -7.22 -16.17 9.69
CA TRP A 62 -7.06 -14.70 9.54
C TRP A 62 -7.11 -13.97 10.88
N LYS A 63 -8.15 -14.23 11.67
CA LYS A 63 -8.34 -13.58 12.96
C LYS A 63 -7.20 -13.88 13.95
N GLY A 64 -6.72 -15.12 13.98
CA GLY A 64 -5.58 -15.52 14.84
C GLY A 64 -4.28 -14.87 14.40
N ALA A 65 -4.02 -14.82 13.08
CA ALA A 65 -2.84 -14.17 12.52
C ALA A 65 -2.85 -12.66 12.78
N TYR A 66 -4.01 -12.01 12.62
CA TYR A 66 -4.13 -10.56 12.88
C TYR A 66 -3.94 -10.23 14.36
N LYS A 67 -4.49 -11.06 15.26
CA LYS A 67 -4.26 -10.90 16.69
C LYS A 67 -2.76 -10.95 17.01
N ALA A 68 -2.05 -11.96 16.50
CA ALA A 68 -0.60 -12.07 16.70
C ALA A 68 0.17 -10.91 16.05
N PHE A 69 -0.30 -10.40 14.90
CA PHE A 69 0.28 -9.24 14.23
C PHE A 69 0.13 -7.96 15.08
N ALA A 70 -1.05 -7.72 15.63
CA ALA A 70 -1.33 -6.56 16.49
C ALA A 70 -0.57 -6.66 17.82
N GLU A 71 -0.60 -7.83 18.50
CA GLU A 71 0.13 -8.09 19.75
C GLU A 71 1.66 -7.95 19.57
N GLY A 72 2.18 -8.23 18.38
CA GLY A 72 3.59 -7.98 18.03
C GLY A 72 3.93 -6.51 17.76
N GLY A 73 2.96 -5.59 17.82
CA GLY A 73 3.14 -4.16 17.56
C GLY A 73 3.36 -3.81 16.09
N TRP A 74 3.12 -4.75 15.18
CA TRP A 74 3.43 -4.60 13.75
C TRP A 74 2.54 -3.59 13.02
N VAL A 75 1.30 -3.36 13.49
CA VAL A 75 0.41 -2.35 12.92
C VAL A 75 1.00 -0.94 13.09
N GLY A 76 1.53 -0.65 14.28
CA GLY A 76 2.07 0.65 14.66
C GLY A 76 3.55 0.86 14.32
N LEU A 77 4.17 0.02 13.49
CA LEU A 77 5.63 0.01 13.26
C LEU A 77 6.23 1.41 12.96
N GLY A 78 5.60 2.18 12.07
CA GLY A 78 6.02 3.54 11.72
C GLY A 78 5.14 4.64 12.30
N LEU A 79 4.15 4.29 13.15
CA LEU A 79 3.17 5.24 13.68
C LEU A 79 3.63 5.88 15.00
N ALA A 80 2.97 6.97 15.37
CA ALA A 80 3.32 7.84 16.48
C ALA A 80 3.38 7.10 17.83
N PRO A 81 4.50 7.19 18.58
CA PRO A 81 4.68 6.49 19.85
C PRO A 81 3.70 6.91 20.94
N GLU A 82 3.24 8.16 20.94
CA GLU A 82 2.25 8.67 21.90
C GLU A 82 0.91 7.95 21.86
N TYR A 83 0.61 7.21 20.75
CA TYR A 83 -0.59 6.39 20.57
C TYR A 83 -0.29 4.89 20.50
N GLY A 84 0.89 4.46 20.98
CA GLY A 84 1.28 3.05 21.03
C GLY A 84 1.98 2.54 19.77
N GLY A 85 2.37 3.41 18.86
CA GLY A 85 3.24 3.08 17.72
C GLY A 85 4.71 2.92 18.12
N GLN A 86 5.53 2.43 17.20
CA GLN A 86 6.97 2.26 17.44
C GLN A 86 7.82 3.41 16.88
N GLY A 87 7.26 4.27 16.04
CA GLY A 87 7.94 5.45 15.49
C GLY A 87 9.14 5.13 14.59
N LEU A 88 9.24 3.92 14.05
CA LEU A 88 10.38 3.57 13.19
C LEU A 88 10.34 4.32 11.87
N PRO A 89 11.51 4.74 11.34
CA PRO A 89 11.58 5.45 10.06
C PRO A 89 10.95 4.64 8.91
N LYS A 90 10.41 5.34 7.92
CA LYS A 90 9.82 4.76 6.72
C LYS A 90 10.78 3.85 5.96
N CYS A 91 12.07 4.20 5.94
CA CYS A 91 13.11 3.37 5.31
C CYS A 91 13.32 2.02 6.01
N VAL A 92 12.93 1.89 7.28
CA VAL A 92 12.92 0.62 8.03
C VAL A 92 11.58 -0.11 7.86
N ALA A 93 10.47 0.62 7.92
CA ALA A 93 9.14 0.02 7.75
C ALA A 93 8.92 -0.54 6.33
N THR A 94 9.44 0.12 5.29
CA THR A 94 9.21 -0.28 3.89
C THR A 94 9.64 -1.72 3.56
N PRO A 95 10.87 -2.19 3.89
CA PRO A 95 11.23 -3.58 3.62
C PRO A 95 10.44 -4.59 4.45
N VAL A 96 9.97 -4.22 5.63
CA VAL A 96 9.07 -5.05 6.44
C VAL A 96 7.73 -5.23 5.74
N TRP A 97 7.13 -4.14 5.25
CA TRP A 97 5.90 -4.20 4.45
C TRP A 97 6.07 -5.02 3.17
N GLU A 98 7.22 -4.91 2.50
CA GLU A 98 7.54 -5.75 1.33
C GLU A 98 7.50 -7.25 1.67
N MET A 99 8.09 -7.67 2.79
CA MET A 99 8.05 -9.07 3.24
C MET A 99 6.62 -9.55 3.49
N TRP A 100 5.77 -8.74 4.11
CA TRP A 100 4.40 -9.10 4.40
C TRP A 100 3.53 -9.16 3.15
N PHE A 101 3.67 -8.22 2.22
CA PHE A 101 2.99 -8.30 0.92
C PHE A 101 3.47 -9.48 0.09
N SER A 102 4.75 -9.82 0.16
CA SER A 102 5.30 -11.03 -0.46
C SER A 102 4.70 -12.30 0.13
N ALA A 103 4.49 -12.33 1.44
CA ALA A 103 3.93 -13.48 2.14
C ALA A 103 2.42 -13.65 1.94
N ASN A 104 1.65 -12.56 2.08
CA ASN A 104 0.18 -12.59 1.95
C ASN A 104 -0.38 -11.17 1.72
N THR A 105 -0.49 -10.77 0.47
CA THR A 105 -1.00 -9.44 0.10
C THR A 105 -2.44 -9.21 0.58
N ALA A 106 -3.31 -10.21 0.44
CA ALA A 106 -4.72 -10.08 0.81
C ALA A 106 -4.91 -9.78 2.31
N PHE A 107 -4.13 -10.43 3.17
CA PHE A 107 -4.12 -10.18 4.61
C PHE A 107 -3.54 -8.79 4.94
N THR A 108 -2.41 -8.46 4.34
CA THR A 108 -1.62 -7.26 4.67
C THR A 108 -2.34 -5.95 4.34
N MET A 109 -3.38 -6.00 3.48
CA MET A 109 -4.20 -4.82 3.19
C MET A 109 -4.91 -4.25 4.42
N LEU A 110 -5.33 -5.09 5.40
CA LEU A 110 -6.01 -4.58 6.61
C LEU A 110 -5.08 -3.69 7.46
N PRO A 111 -3.90 -4.16 7.93
CA PRO A 111 -3.00 -3.29 8.68
C PRO A 111 -2.49 -2.10 7.87
N GLN A 112 -2.35 -2.21 6.54
CA GLN A 112 -2.00 -1.07 5.69
C GLN A 112 -3.06 0.04 5.74
N LEU A 113 -4.34 -0.30 5.74
CA LEU A 113 -5.43 0.68 5.87
C LEU A 113 -5.39 1.38 7.22
N ASN A 114 -5.12 0.64 8.30
CA ASN A 114 -4.96 1.22 9.63
C ASN A 114 -3.86 2.28 9.67
N THR A 115 -2.71 2.02 9.04
CA THR A 115 -1.59 2.97 8.98
C THR A 115 -2.03 4.27 8.32
N GLY A 116 -2.61 4.22 7.13
CA GLY A 116 -3.04 5.42 6.41
C GLY A 116 -4.15 6.18 7.11
N GLU A 117 -5.10 5.48 7.73
CA GLU A 117 -6.18 6.10 8.50
C GLU A 117 -5.66 6.78 9.76
N SER A 118 -4.75 6.13 10.49
CA SER A 118 -4.13 6.69 11.68
C SER A 118 -3.39 8.00 11.38
N GLU A 119 -2.64 8.06 10.28
CA GLU A 119 -1.98 9.29 9.85
C GLU A 119 -2.98 10.41 9.49
N ALA A 120 -4.06 10.08 8.78
CA ALA A 120 -5.07 11.07 8.42
C ALA A 120 -5.79 11.62 9.66
N ILE A 121 -6.11 10.78 10.64
CA ILE A 121 -6.71 11.19 11.92
C ILE A 121 -5.72 12.03 12.73
N LEU A 122 -4.46 11.59 12.84
CA LEU A 122 -3.41 12.31 13.58
C LEU A 122 -3.24 13.74 13.07
N LEU A 123 -3.24 13.93 11.75
CA LEU A 123 -2.97 15.23 11.13
C LEU A 123 -4.21 16.13 11.03
N ALA A 124 -5.41 15.57 10.92
CA ALA A 124 -6.59 16.34 10.57
C ALA A 124 -7.74 16.33 11.61
N ALA A 125 -7.82 15.31 12.47
CA ALA A 125 -8.94 15.19 13.41
C ALA A 125 -8.80 16.12 14.63
N SER A 126 -9.93 16.38 15.31
CA SER A 126 -9.94 17.07 16.61
C SER A 126 -9.26 16.21 17.69
N ASP A 127 -8.84 16.85 18.77
CA ASP A 127 -8.17 16.14 19.87
C ASP A 127 -9.09 15.10 20.53
N ASP A 128 -10.40 15.36 20.61
CA ASP A 128 -11.40 14.40 21.12
C ASP A 128 -11.47 13.14 20.24
N LEU A 129 -11.45 13.30 18.92
CA LEU A 129 -11.45 12.16 17.99
C LEU A 129 -10.12 11.39 18.07
N LYS A 130 -8.99 12.10 18.18
CA LYS A 130 -7.68 11.46 18.37
C LYS A 130 -7.66 10.62 19.65
N ALA A 131 -8.11 11.22 20.78
CA ALA A 131 -8.14 10.55 22.06
C ALA A 131 -9.05 9.31 22.07
N THR A 132 -10.15 9.33 21.29
CA THR A 132 -11.11 8.23 21.25
C THR A 132 -10.68 7.08 20.35
N TYR A 133 -10.06 7.37 19.19
CA TYR A 133 -9.91 6.39 18.12
C TYR A 133 -8.47 6.02 17.81
N LEU A 134 -7.51 6.94 18.02
CA LEU A 134 -6.20 6.79 17.41
C LEU A 134 -5.37 5.66 18.02
N GLU A 135 -5.33 5.55 19.36
CA GLU A 135 -4.63 4.44 20.03
C GLU A 135 -5.14 3.07 19.58
N LYS A 136 -6.47 2.92 19.44
CA LYS A 136 -7.09 1.66 19.02
C LYS A 136 -6.77 1.26 17.58
N LEU A 137 -6.60 2.24 16.69
CA LEU A 137 -6.19 2.02 15.30
C LEU A 137 -4.69 1.74 15.20
N VAL A 138 -3.85 2.50 15.90
CA VAL A 138 -2.39 2.34 15.91
C VAL A 138 -1.96 1.00 16.47
N THR A 139 -2.60 0.55 17.55
CA THR A 139 -2.34 -0.78 18.14
C THR A 139 -2.96 -1.94 17.36
N GLY A 140 -3.86 -1.64 16.41
CA GLY A 140 -4.59 -2.65 15.64
C GLY A 140 -5.75 -3.29 16.42
N GLU A 141 -6.14 -2.76 17.57
CA GLU A 141 -7.33 -3.25 18.29
C GLU A 141 -8.59 -3.06 17.45
N TRP A 142 -8.69 -1.96 16.72
CA TRP A 142 -9.75 -1.69 15.75
C TRP A 142 -9.22 -1.66 14.32
N GLY A 143 -10.09 -2.01 13.37
CA GLY A 143 -9.78 -1.92 11.94
C GLY A 143 -10.13 -0.56 11.36
N GLY A 144 -9.37 -0.12 10.37
CA GLY A 144 -9.59 1.12 9.64
C GLY A 144 -9.97 0.91 8.18
N THR A 145 -10.76 1.81 7.59
CA THR A 145 -11.16 1.73 6.19
C THR A 145 -11.28 3.08 5.50
N MET A 146 -11.06 3.08 4.19
CA MET A 146 -11.16 4.26 3.32
C MET A 146 -12.38 4.15 2.41
N ASN A 147 -13.35 5.05 2.56
CA ASN A 147 -14.65 5.01 1.88
C ASN A 147 -14.84 6.20 0.93
N LEU A 148 -14.33 6.09 -0.31
CA LEU A 148 -14.42 7.13 -1.34
C LEU A 148 -15.43 6.77 -2.41
N THR A 149 -15.21 5.61 -3.05
CA THR A 149 -15.82 5.20 -4.32
C THR A 149 -17.31 4.92 -4.19
N GLU A 150 -18.08 5.42 -5.14
CA GLU A 150 -19.51 5.14 -5.31
C GLU A 150 -19.74 4.53 -6.71
N PRO A 151 -20.88 3.88 -6.97
CA PRO A 151 -21.13 3.25 -8.28
C PRO A 151 -20.93 4.19 -9.49
N GLN A 152 -21.20 5.47 -9.34
CA GLN A 152 -21.03 6.49 -10.38
C GLN A 152 -19.75 7.34 -10.23
N ALA A 153 -18.96 7.14 -9.17
CA ALA A 153 -17.84 8.00 -8.80
C ALA A 153 -16.62 7.17 -8.35
N GLY A 154 -15.80 6.78 -9.29
CA GLY A 154 -14.53 6.11 -9.05
C GLY A 154 -13.35 7.08 -9.21
N SER A 155 -12.83 7.23 -10.43
CA SER A 155 -11.75 8.21 -10.72
C SER A 155 -12.23 9.66 -10.64
N ASP A 156 -13.50 9.93 -10.94
CA ASP A 156 -14.13 11.25 -10.75
C ASP A 156 -14.91 11.32 -9.45
N LEU A 157 -14.25 11.72 -8.37
CA LEU A 157 -14.89 11.92 -7.07
C LEU A 157 -15.81 13.15 -7.01
N ALA A 158 -15.80 14.03 -8.03
CA ALA A 158 -16.75 15.15 -8.08
C ALA A 158 -18.20 14.67 -8.13
N ALA A 159 -18.42 13.43 -8.59
CA ALA A 159 -19.75 12.83 -8.76
C ALA A 159 -20.28 12.10 -7.52
N ILE A 160 -19.60 12.10 -6.36
CA ILE A 160 -20.11 11.45 -5.14
C ILE A 160 -21.42 12.06 -4.68
N ARG A 161 -22.32 11.21 -4.17
CA ARG A 161 -23.68 11.56 -3.75
C ARG A 161 -23.96 11.30 -2.28
N THR A 162 -23.08 10.58 -1.56
CA THR A 162 -23.20 10.39 -0.10
C THR A 162 -23.32 11.75 0.58
N ARG A 163 -24.29 11.86 1.49
CA ARG A 163 -24.66 13.10 2.19
C ARG A 163 -24.28 13.03 3.65
N ALA A 164 -24.02 14.19 4.24
CA ALA A 164 -23.79 14.38 5.66
C ALA A 164 -24.63 15.56 6.17
N GLU A 165 -25.57 15.31 7.07
CA GLU A 165 -26.48 16.30 7.63
C GLU A 165 -26.10 16.56 9.08
N ALA A 166 -25.79 17.83 9.43
CA ALA A 166 -25.39 18.24 10.77
C ALA A 166 -26.53 18.03 11.77
N GLN A 167 -26.18 17.65 13.00
CA GLN A 167 -27.07 17.48 14.13
C GLN A 167 -26.75 18.50 15.23
N ASP A 168 -27.73 18.77 16.12
CA ASP A 168 -27.58 19.73 17.22
C ASP A 168 -26.48 19.34 18.23
N ASP A 169 -26.14 18.07 18.32
CA ASP A 169 -25.09 17.54 19.20
C ASP A 169 -23.66 17.59 18.60
N GLY A 170 -23.51 18.19 17.41
CA GLY A 170 -22.25 18.29 16.69
C GLY A 170 -21.87 17.04 15.88
N SER A 171 -22.68 15.98 15.93
CA SER A 171 -22.53 14.82 15.05
C SER A 171 -23.15 15.09 13.67
N TYR A 172 -23.01 14.14 12.76
CA TYR A 172 -23.61 14.17 11.42
C TYR A 172 -24.36 12.87 11.15
N ARG A 173 -25.44 12.97 10.37
CA ARG A 173 -26.11 11.81 9.80
C ARG A 173 -25.61 11.55 8.39
N ILE A 174 -24.92 10.45 8.22
CA ILE A 174 -24.33 10.03 6.94
C ILE A 174 -25.30 9.09 6.23
N THR A 175 -25.63 9.40 4.96
CA THR A 175 -26.53 8.59 4.14
C THR A 175 -25.95 8.41 2.74
N GLY A 176 -25.81 7.16 2.28
CA GLY A 176 -25.31 6.84 0.95
C GLY A 176 -24.73 5.46 0.83
N GLN A 177 -24.15 5.16 -0.33
CA GLN A 177 -23.53 3.87 -0.60
C GLN A 177 -22.09 4.06 -1.05
N LYS A 178 -21.23 3.16 -0.60
CA LYS A 178 -19.82 3.07 -1.01
C LYS A 178 -19.53 1.68 -1.53
N ILE A 179 -18.72 1.57 -2.59
CA ILE A 179 -18.35 0.29 -3.19
C ILE A 179 -16.83 0.11 -3.22
N PHE A 180 -16.40 -1.12 -3.38
CA PHE A 180 -14.97 -1.51 -3.39
C PHE A 180 -14.24 -1.16 -2.08
N ILE A 181 -14.93 -1.27 -0.96
CA ILE A 181 -14.35 -0.96 0.35
C ILE A 181 -13.63 -2.19 0.89
N SER A 182 -12.29 -2.14 0.84
CA SER A 182 -11.45 -3.17 1.42
C SER A 182 -11.67 -3.23 2.93
N TYR A 183 -11.92 -4.43 3.45
CA TYR A 183 -12.21 -4.68 4.87
C TYR A 183 -13.35 -3.82 5.44
N GLY A 184 -14.31 -3.41 4.59
CA GLY A 184 -15.48 -2.61 5.03
C GLY A 184 -16.34 -3.31 6.08
N GLU A 185 -16.36 -4.63 6.10
CA GLU A 185 -16.97 -5.46 7.13
C GLU A 185 -16.11 -6.71 7.34
N HIS A 186 -15.91 -7.10 8.60
CA HIS A 186 -15.20 -8.32 8.99
C HIS A 186 -15.41 -8.60 10.49
N GLU A 187 -15.05 -9.82 10.94
CA GLU A 187 -15.07 -10.26 12.33
C GLU A 187 -13.69 -10.26 13.01
N ILE A 188 -12.65 -9.76 12.33
CA ILE A 188 -11.26 -9.79 12.81
C ILE A 188 -11.09 -8.91 14.05
N THR A 189 -11.60 -7.68 13.98
CA THR A 189 -11.53 -6.69 15.06
C THR A 189 -12.91 -6.40 15.65
N PRO A 190 -13.01 -5.99 16.93
CA PRO A 190 -14.28 -5.70 17.57
C PRO A 190 -14.98 -4.45 17.02
N ASN A 191 -14.26 -3.50 16.47
CA ASN A 191 -14.81 -2.33 15.83
C ASN A 191 -14.08 -2.04 14.52
N ILE A 192 -14.75 -1.31 13.62
CA ILE A 192 -14.20 -0.81 12.35
C ILE A 192 -14.50 0.67 12.29
N VAL A 193 -13.50 1.47 12.02
CA VAL A 193 -13.62 2.91 11.82
C VAL A 193 -13.58 3.18 10.31
N HIS A 194 -14.53 3.96 9.81
CA HIS A 194 -14.62 4.26 8.39
C HIS A 194 -14.34 5.76 8.16
N LEU A 195 -13.31 6.11 7.40
CA LEU A 195 -13.17 7.45 6.87
C LEU A 195 -13.99 7.59 5.59
N VAL A 196 -15.09 8.35 5.68
CA VAL A 196 -16.11 8.44 4.63
C VAL A 196 -16.11 9.83 3.99
N LEU A 197 -15.99 9.89 2.66
CA LEU A 197 -16.20 11.13 1.91
C LEU A 197 -17.69 11.35 1.65
N ALA A 198 -18.20 12.52 2.05
CA ALA A 198 -19.59 12.91 1.88
C ALA A 198 -19.74 14.41 1.61
N ARG A 199 -20.93 14.83 1.18
CA ARG A 199 -21.29 16.23 0.94
C ARG A 199 -22.28 16.73 1.97
N MET A 200 -22.05 17.93 2.47
CA MET A 200 -23.06 18.66 3.25
C MET A 200 -24.06 19.33 2.31
N PRO A 201 -25.29 19.68 2.78
CA PRO A 201 -26.34 20.23 1.93
C PRO A 201 -25.93 21.48 1.13
N ASP A 202 -25.23 22.43 1.76
CA ASP A 202 -24.82 23.70 1.17
C ASP A 202 -23.38 23.68 0.62
N ALA A 203 -22.82 22.50 0.39
CA ALA A 203 -21.45 22.36 -0.10
C ALA A 203 -21.31 22.85 -1.56
N PRO A 204 -20.20 23.51 -1.91
CA PRO A 204 -19.94 23.91 -3.29
C PRO A 204 -19.87 22.68 -4.22
N PRO A 205 -20.20 22.85 -5.52
CA PRO A 205 -20.14 21.74 -6.48
C PRO A 205 -18.72 21.26 -6.72
N GLY A 206 -18.60 20.04 -7.25
CA GLY A 206 -17.33 19.44 -7.59
C GLY A 206 -16.54 18.96 -6.38
N VAL A 207 -15.24 18.74 -6.53
CA VAL A 207 -14.36 18.19 -5.49
C VAL A 207 -14.20 19.13 -4.29
N LYS A 208 -14.42 20.44 -4.48
CA LYS A 208 -14.30 21.45 -3.42
C LYS A 208 -15.43 21.41 -2.38
N GLY A 209 -16.48 20.63 -2.59
CA GLY A 209 -17.58 20.46 -1.64
C GLY A 209 -17.55 19.13 -0.90
N ILE A 210 -16.45 18.40 -0.97
CA ILE A 210 -16.30 17.11 -0.31
C ILE A 210 -15.73 17.32 1.10
N SER A 211 -16.39 16.75 2.10
CA SER A 211 -15.91 16.69 3.49
C SER A 211 -15.60 15.24 3.87
N MET A 212 -14.77 15.05 4.90
CA MET A 212 -14.40 13.74 5.42
C MET A 212 -15.01 13.52 6.80
N PHE A 213 -15.56 12.33 7.01
CA PHE A 213 -16.23 11.96 8.26
C PHE A 213 -15.67 10.65 8.78
N LEU A 214 -15.46 10.58 10.10
CA LEU A 214 -15.17 9.36 10.83
C LEU A 214 -16.49 8.73 11.24
N VAL A 215 -16.76 7.49 10.80
CA VAL A 215 -18.01 6.76 11.03
C VAL A 215 -17.68 5.39 11.60
N PRO A 216 -17.81 5.18 12.92
CA PRO A 216 -17.49 3.89 13.53
C PRO A 216 -18.62 2.88 13.30
N LYS A 217 -18.28 1.58 13.18
CA LYS A 217 -19.26 0.48 13.10
C LYS A 217 -20.07 0.34 14.39
N TYR A 218 -19.41 0.50 15.53
CA TYR A 218 -20.04 0.63 16.85
C TYR A 218 -19.66 1.97 17.43
N LEU A 219 -20.65 2.69 17.96
CA LEU A 219 -20.42 3.95 18.67
C LEU A 219 -19.53 3.70 19.90
N VAL A 220 -18.79 4.69 20.31
CA VAL A 220 -17.89 4.61 21.47
C VAL A 220 -18.51 5.42 22.60
N ASN A 221 -18.68 4.78 23.75
CA ASN A 221 -19.16 5.43 24.97
C ASN A 221 -18.05 6.33 25.57
N PRO A 222 -18.39 7.28 26.45
CA PRO A 222 -17.41 8.16 27.09
C PRO A 222 -16.32 7.42 27.91
N ASP A 223 -16.59 6.18 28.34
CA ASP A 223 -15.64 5.33 29.04
C ASP A 223 -14.75 4.49 28.10
N GLY A 224 -14.87 4.69 26.78
CA GLY A 224 -14.13 3.97 25.74
C GLY A 224 -14.70 2.59 25.37
N SER A 225 -15.77 2.14 26.03
CA SER A 225 -16.46 0.88 25.69
C SER A 225 -17.27 0.99 24.42
N LEU A 226 -17.52 -0.15 23.76
CA LEU A 226 -18.38 -0.18 22.57
C LEU A 226 -19.84 -0.02 22.97
N GLY A 227 -20.50 0.93 22.30
CA GLY A 227 -21.91 1.24 22.47
C GLY A 227 -22.80 0.55 21.43
N ALA A 228 -23.85 1.24 21.01
CA ALA A 228 -24.80 0.76 20.03
C ALA A 228 -24.16 0.56 18.65
N LYS A 229 -24.63 -0.44 17.89
CA LYS A 229 -24.26 -0.60 16.48
C LYS A 229 -24.78 0.62 15.71
N ASN A 230 -23.92 1.20 14.89
CA ASN A 230 -24.26 2.32 14.05
C ASN A 230 -25.12 1.90 12.84
N ASP A 231 -25.81 2.84 12.22
CA ASP A 231 -26.69 2.60 11.08
C ASP A 231 -25.86 2.45 9.77
N LEU A 232 -25.05 1.40 9.74
CA LEU A 232 -24.29 1.00 8.57
C LEU A 232 -24.23 -0.52 8.46
N ARG A 233 -24.14 -1.01 7.21
CA ARG A 233 -24.04 -2.45 6.97
C ARG A 233 -23.33 -2.75 5.65
N CYS A 234 -22.70 -3.90 5.56
CA CYS A 234 -22.27 -4.49 4.30
C CYS A 234 -23.50 -5.07 3.58
N VAL A 235 -23.68 -4.70 2.32
CA VAL A 235 -24.78 -5.17 1.46
C VAL A 235 -24.33 -6.22 0.46
N GLY A 236 -23.02 -6.43 0.30
CA GLY A 236 -22.43 -7.43 -0.59
C GLY A 236 -20.91 -7.41 -0.55
N THR A 237 -20.33 -8.50 -0.97
CA THR A 237 -18.87 -8.62 -1.21
C THR A 237 -18.63 -8.94 -2.68
N GLU A 238 -17.55 -8.38 -3.24
CA GLU A 238 -17.21 -8.61 -4.64
C GLU A 238 -16.56 -9.98 -4.86
N HIS A 239 -16.98 -10.69 -5.90
CA HIS A 239 -16.30 -11.87 -6.42
C HIS A 239 -15.22 -11.41 -7.41
N LYS A 240 -13.94 -11.58 -7.03
CA LYS A 240 -12.80 -10.92 -7.70
C LYS A 240 -11.91 -11.92 -8.43
N LEU A 241 -11.06 -11.41 -9.31
CA LEU A 241 -10.02 -12.18 -10.01
C LEU A 241 -8.95 -12.73 -9.06
N GLY A 242 -8.57 -11.96 -8.04
CA GLY A 242 -7.54 -12.28 -7.06
C GLY A 242 -7.79 -11.61 -5.72
N ILE A 243 -6.81 -11.70 -4.81
CA ILE A 243 -6.91 -11.25 -3.42
C ILE A 243 -8.21 -11.67 -2.73
N HIS A 244 -8.60 -12.94 -2.95
CA HIS A 244 -9.88 -13.47 -2.49
C HIS A 244 -10.03 -13.41 -0.96
N GLY A 245 -8.92 -13.56 -0.22
CA GLY A 245 -8.89 -13.46 1.24
C GLY A 245 -9.07 -12.04 1.80
N SER A 246 -9.07 -11.00 0.95
CA SER A 246 -9.38 -9.63 1.35
C SER A 246 -10.84 -9.31 1.03
N PRO A 247 -11.74 -9.06 2.00
CA PRO A 247 -13.12 -8.71 1.70
C PRO A 247 -13.16 -7.34 1.04
N THR A 248 -13.85 -7.27 -0.10
CA THR A 248 -14.10 -6.02 -0.83
C THR A 248 -15.59 -5.76 -0.79
N CYS A 249 -16.01 -4.82 0.06
CA CYS A 249 -17.39 -4.65 0.47
C CYS A 249 -18.10 -3.54 -0.32
N ALA A 250 -19.38 -3.75 -0.56
CA ALA A 250 -20.35 -2.69 -0.83
C ALA A 250 -21.02 -2.31 0.50
N MET A 251 -20.89 -1.05 0.90
CA MET A 251 -21.37 -0.53 2.18
C MET A 251 -22.57 0.38 1.99
N SER A 252 -23.60 0.22 2.83
CA SER A 252 -24.72 1.15 2.95
C SER A 252 -24.67 1.87 4.29
N PHE A 253 -24.79 3.17 4.25
CA PHE A 253 -24.80 4.05 5.40
C PHE A 253 -26.17 4.71 5.50
N GLY A 254 -26.81 4.63 6.68
CA GLY A 254 -27.96 5.44 7.01
C GLY A 254 -29.30 4.94 6.47
N ASP A 255 -29.48 3.64 6.32
CA ASP A 255 -30.76 3.06 5.86
C ASP A 255 -31.93 3.32 6.84
N ASN A 256 -31.65 3.58 8.14
CA ASN A 256 -32.64 3.72 9.21
C ASN A 256 -32.52 5.06 9.93
N GLY A 257 -32.27 6.15 9.23
CA GLY A 257 -32.25 7.50 9.79
C GLY A 257 -30.87 8.17 9.81
N GLY A 258 -29.87 7.54 9.24
CA GLY A 258 -28.52 8.09 9.07
C GLY A 258 -27.49 7.50 10.02
N ALA A 259 -26.34 7.10 9.47
CA ALA A 259 -25.20 6.65 10.27
C ALA A 259 -24.57 7.85 10.99
N ILE A 260 -24.27 7.69 12.29
CA ILE A 260 -23.60 8.73 13.07
C ILE A 260 -22.14 8.82 12.63
N GLY A 261 -21.73 10.04 12.26
CA GLY A 261 -20.35 10.36 11.88
C GLY A 261 -19.88 11.66 12.49
N TYR A 262 -18.58 11.85 12.52
CA TYR A 262 -17.92 13.02 13.08
C TYR A 262 -17.04 13.67 12.01
N LEU A 263 -17.12 14.99 11.87
CA LEU A 263 -16.33 15.72 10.88
C LEU A 263 -14.82 15.60 11.22
N VAL A 264 -14.03 15.24 10.24
CA VAL A 264 -12.57 15.23 10.33
C VAL A 264 -12.02 16.45 9.61
N GLY A 265 -11.34 17.30 10.36
CA GLY A 265 -10.78 18.57 9.85
C GLY A 265 -11.83 19.64 9.55
N GLN A 266 -11.61 20.38 8.50
CA GLN A 266 -12.47 21.52 8.09
C GLN A 266 -13.53 21.08 7.07
N PRO A 267 -14.74 21.67 7.09
CA PRO A 267 -15.74 21.47 6.04
C PRO A 267 -15.16 21.74 4.64
N ASN A 268 -15.58 20.94 3.67
CA ASN A 268 -15.22 21.10 2.26
C ASN A 268 -13.72 20.93 1.93
N ARG A 269 -12.92 20.39 2.87
CA ARG A 269 -11.52 20.04 2.67
C ARG A 269 -11.26 18.53 2.79
N GLY A 270 -12.31 17.73 2.78
CA GLY A 270 -12.21 16.28 3.02
C GLY A 270 -11.34 15.55 2.03
N LEU A 271 -11.30 15.96 0.77
CA LEU A 271 -10.42 15.34 -0.22
C LEU A 271 -8.93 15.63 0.06
N GLU A 272 -8.61 16.81 0.60
CA GLU A 272 -7.24 17.16 1.00
C GLU A 272 -6.75 16.25 2.13
N TYR A 273 -7.57 16.03 3.14
CA TYR A 273 -7.23 15.12 4.25
C TYR A 273 -7.19 13.66 3.81
N MET A 274 -8.12 13.26 2.93
CA MET A 274 -8.10 11.92 2.36
C MET A 274 -6.84 11.65 1.51
N PHE A 275 -6.23 12.67 0.91
CA PHE A 275 -4.97 12.52 0.19
C PHE A 275 -3.79 12.12 1.10
N ILE A 276 -3.85 12.41 2.40
CA ILE A 276 -2.85 11.94 3.36
C ILE A 276 -2.87 10.41 3.37
N MET A 277 -4.03 9.82 3.63
CA MET A 277 -4.24 8.37 3.59
C MET A 277 -3.95 7.77 2.21
N MET A 278 -4.42 8.44 1.14
CA MET A 278 -4.19 7.98 -0.24
C MET A 278 -2.71 7.99 -0.65
N ASN A 279 -1.90 8.93 -0.19
CA ASN A 279 -0.48 8.95 -0.51
C ASN A 279 0.25 7.80 0.17
N GLU A 280 -0.11 7.52 1.42
CA GLU A 280 0.40 6.35 2.15
C GLU A 280 -0.02 5.05 1.44
N ALA A 281 -1.30 4.93 1.09
CA ALA A 281 -1.82 3.79 0.34
C ALA A 281 -1.14 3.64 -1.02
N ARG A 282 -0.91 4.72 -1.78
CA ARG A 282 -0.23 4.68 -3.08
C ARG A 282 1.21 4.19 -2.97
N PHE A 283 1.94 4.66 -1.96
CA PHE A 283 3.29 4.17 -1.70
C PHE A 283 3.27 2.67 -1.38
N GLY A 284 2.41 2.25 -0.46
CA GLY A 284 2.23 0.84 -0.11
C GLY A 284 1.83 -0.04 -1.30
N VAL A 285 0.97 0.46 -2.21
CA VAL A 285 0.62 -0.27 -3.45
C VAL A 285 1.83 -0.43 -4.39
N GLY A 286 2.72 0.56 -4.45
CA GLY A 286 4.02 0.39 -5.12
C GLY A 286 4.84 -0.74 -4.49
N VAL A 287 4.88 -0.82 -3.17
CA VAL A 287 5.58 -1.88 -2.41
C VAL A 287 4.89 -3.24 -2.60
N GLN A 288 3.54 -3.30 -2.75
CA GLN A 288 2.83 -4.54 -3.12
C GLN A 288 3.36 -5.11 -4.44
N GLY A 289 3.59 -4.26 -5.45
CA GLY A 289 4.15 -4.69 -6.73
C GLY A 289 5.53 -5.34 -6.57
N ILE A 290 6.36 -4.82 -5.67
CA ILE A 290 7.67 -5.40 -5.34
C ILE A 290 7.50 -6.75 -4.63
N GLY A 291 6.68 -6.79 -3.57
CA GLY A 291 6.49 -7.97 -2.74
C GLY A 291 5.90 -9.16 -3.49
N ILE A 292 4.81 -8.94 -4.25
CA ILE A 292 4.18 -10.00 -5.06
C ILE A 292 5.15 -10.49 -6.15
N GLY A 293 5.83 -9.55 -6.84
CA GLY A 293 6.84 -9.89 -7.85
C GLY A 293 8.01 -10.69 -7.27
N GLU A 294 8.54 -10.31 -6.10
CA GLU A 294 9.59 -11.05 -5.42
C GLU A 294 9.15 -12.48 -5.09
N ARG A 295 7.92 -12.66 -4.60
CA ARG A 295 7.39 -13.99 -4.29
C ARG A 295 7.25 -14.87 -5.53
N ALA A 296 6.71 -14.31 -6.61
CA ALA A 296 6.60 -14.99 -7.91
C ALA A 296 7.98 -15.40 -8.45
N TYR A 297 8.98 -14.50 -8.36
CA TYR A 297 10.36 -14.78 -8.75
C TYR A 297 11.00 -15.90 -7.92
N GLN A 298 10.85 -15.87 -6.59
CA GLN A 298 11.41 -16.91 -5.72
C GLN A 298 10.86 -18.30 -6.07
N GLN A 299 9.53 -18.38 -6.32
CA GLN A 299 8.87 -19.62 -6.73
C GLN A 299 9.36 -20.09 -8.11
N ALA A 300 9.46 -19.18 -9.09
CA ALA A 300 9.97 -19.49 -10.42
C ALA A 300 11.43 -19.95 -10.38
N LEU A 301 12.27 -19.33 -9.56
CA LEU A 301 13.67 -19.71 -9.37
C LEU A 301 13.80 -21.11 -8.74
N ALA A 302 13.01 -21.41 -7.71
CA ALA A 302 12.99 -22.73 -7.08
C ALA A 302 12.57 -23.81 -8.09
N PHE A 303 11.46 -23.58 -8.80
CA PHE A 303 10.99 -24.48 -9.84
C PHE A 303 12.04 -24.71 -10.94
N ALA A 304 12.69 -23.65 -11.42
CA ALA A 304 13.69 -23.73 -12.48
C ALA A 304 14.95 -24.52 -12.05
N ARG A 305 15.27 -24.55 -10.76
CA ARG A 305 16.39 -25.34 -10.20
C ARG A 305 16.10 -26.84 -10.10
N GLU A 306 14.83 -27.21 -9.98
CA GLU A 306 14.42 -28.60 -9.77
C GLU A 306 13.87 -29.25 -11.05
N ARG A 307 13.13 -28.49 -11.88
CA ARG A 307 12.50 -29.00 -13.09
C ARG A 307 13.51 -29.39 -14.14
N VAL A 308 13.50 -30.66 -14.51
CA VAL A 308 14.32 -31.21 -15.61
C VAL A 308 13.43 -31.36 -16.85
N GLN A 309 13.79 -30.69 -17.95
CA GLN A 309 13.09 -30.78 -19.23
C GLN A 309 13.98 -30.33 -20.40
N GLY A 310 13.85 -31.01 -21.53
CA GLY A 310 14.53 -30.64 -22.77
C GLY A 310 16.05 -30.94 -22.79
N ARG A 311 16.68 -30.37 -23.79
CA ARG A 311 18.13 -30.43 -24.03
C ARG A 311 18.71 -29.03 -23.93
N ASP A 312 19.81 -28.85 -23.23
CA ASP A 312 20.57 -27.61 -23.22
C ASP A 312 21.03 -27.29 -24.66
N THR A 313 20.58 -26.17 -25.19
CA THR A 313 20.84 -25.75 -26.59
C THR A 313 22.28 -25.32 -26.83
N VAL A 314 23.06 -25.02 -25.78
CA VAL A 314 24.46 -24.60 -25.83
C VAL A 314 25.39 -25.77 -25.73
N THR A 315 25.18 -26.65 -24.74
CA THR A 315 26.07 -27.79 -24.45
C THR A 315 25.60 -29.09 -25.03
N GLY A 316 24.37 -29.20 -25.49
CA GLY A 316 23.71 -30.43 -25.94
C GLY A 316 23.39 -31.42 -24.80
N ALA A 317 23.64 -31.08 -23.55
CA ALA A 317 23.40 -31.94 -22.39
C ALA A 317 21.91 -32.19 -22.16
N VAL A 318 21.57 -33.41 -21.74
CA VAL A 318 20.21 -33.80 -21.31
C VAL A 318 20.20 -34.06 -19.81
N GLY A 319 19.00 -34.06 -19.20
CA GLY A 319 18.87 -34.35 -17.76
C GLY A 319 19.33 -33.20 -16.84
N LYS A 320 19.44 -31.99 -17.34
CA LYS A 320 19.75 -30.79 -16.54
C LYS A 320 18.48 -30.02 -16.17
N PRO A 321 18.48 -29.36 -15.00
CA PRO A 321 17.39 -28.44 -14.65
C PRO A 321 17.23 -27.32 -15.68
N ILE A 322 16.00 -26.83 -15.86
CA ILE A 322 15.69 -25.81 -16.86
C ILE A 322 16.39 -24.47 -16.63
N ILE A 323 16.88 -24.21 -15.43
CA ILE A 323 17.70 -23.01 -15.13
C ILE A 323 18.96 -22.93 -16.02
N HIS A 324 19.39 -24.03 -16.62
CA HIS A 324 20.53 -24.05 -17.55
C HIS A 324 20.17 -23.53 -18.95
N HIS A 325 18.88 -23.51 -19.33
CA HIS A 325 18.45 -23.02 -20.64
C HIS A 325 18.64 -21.49 -20.73
N PRO A 326 19.19 -20.98 -21.83
CA PRO A 326 19.49 -19.54 -21.99
C PRO A 326 18.26 -18.64 -21.81
N ASP A 327 17.09 -19.02 -22.33
CA ASP A 327 15.87 -18.22 -22.21
C ASP A 327 15.33 -18.19 -20.77
N VAL A 328 15.39 -19.33 -20.05
CA VAL A 328 15.03 -19.35 -18.61
C VAL A 328 15.95 -18.46 -17.79
N LYS A 329 17.26 -18.46 -18.09
CA LYS A 329 18.22 -17.53 -17.46
C LYS A 329 17.87 -16.09 -17.76
N ARG A 330 17.53 -15.75 -19.01
CA ARG A 330 17.13 -14.41 -19.41
C ARG A 330 15.92 -13.96 -18.61
N MET A 331 14.86 -14.79 -18.53
CA MET A 331 13.65 -14.49 -17.75
C MET A 331 13.97 -14.25 -16.28
N LEU A 332 14.69 -15.17 -15.63
CA LEU A 332 15.07 -15.04 -14.22
C LEU A 332 15.91 -13.78 -13.94
N LEU A 333 16.85 -13.44 -14.82
CA LEU A 333 17.66 -12.23 -14.70
C LEU A 333 16.83 -10.96 -14.91
N SER A 334 15.93 -10.98 -15.89
CA SER A 334 14.99 -9.88 -16.16
C SER A 334 14.11 -9.60 -14.93
N MET A 335 13.47 -10.64 -14.38
CA MET A 335 12.65 -10.51 -13.16
C MET A 335 13.47 -9.95 -12.01
N ARG A 336 14.67 -10.50 -11.75
CA ARG A 336 15.54 -10.04 -10.66
C ARG A 336 15.96 -8.58 -10.82
N ALA A 337 16.33 -8.16 -12.04
CA ALA A 337 16.73 -6.79 -12.32
C ALA A 337 15.58 -5.81 -12.09
N ARG A 338 14.35 -6.14 -12.54
CA ARG A 338 13.14 -5.33 -12.32
C ARG A 338 12.83 -5.18 -10.83
N ILE A 339 12.87 -6.27 -10.06
CA ILE A 339 12.61 -6.25 -8.61
C ILE A 339 13.63 -5.36 -7.89
N LEU A 340 14.92 -5.51 -8.19
CA LEU A 340 15.97 -4.68 -7.57
C LEU A 340 15.81 -3.19 -7.91
N ALA A 341 15.43 -2.88 -9.14
CA ALA A 341 15.20 -1.48 -9.56
C ALA A 341 13.97 -0.88 -8.85
N MET A 342 12.86 -1.62 -8.76
CA MET A 342 11.66 -1.20 -8.01
C MET A 342 11.98 -0.98 -6.53
N ARG A 343 12.69 -1.92 -5.91
CA ARG A 343 13.10 -1.84 -4.50
C ARG A 343 14.00 -0.63 -4.24
N ALA A 344 14.97 -0.37 -5.13
CA ALA A 344 15.85 0.79 -5.03
C ALA A 344 15.05 2.10 -5.11
N LEU A 345 14.09 2.21 -6.03
CA LEU A 345 13.21 3.38 -6.13
C LEU A 345 12.36 3.59 -4.88
N ALA A 346 11.71 2.54 -4.37
CA ALA A 346 10.86 2.63 -3.19
C ALA A 346 11.68 2.99 -1.93
N LEU A 347 12.84 2.37 -1.73
CA LEU A 347 13.72 2.67 -0.59
C LEU A 347 14.30 4.09 -0.66
N THR A 348 14.65 4.57 -1.86
CA THR A 348 15.08 5.98 -2.04
C THR A 348 13.95 6.95 -1.68
N ALA A 349 12.72 6.67 -2.13
CA ALA A 349 11.56 7.48 -1.79
C ALA A 349 11.27 7.43 -0.28
N ALA A 350 11.37 6.25 0.36
CA ALA A 350 11.21 6.09 1.80
C ALA A 350 12.24 6.91 2.59
N GLY A 351 13.51 6.90 2.19
CA GLY A 351 14.54 7.73 2.82
C GLY A 351 14.25 9.22 2.71
N TRP A 352 13.73 9.68 1.57
CA TRP A 352 13.31 11.07 1.44
C TRP A 352 12.05 11.41 2.26
N PHE A 353 11.13 10.46 2.47
CA PHE A 353 10.04 10.63 3.45
C PHE A 353 10.60 10.92 4.84
N ASP A 354 11.58 10.14 5.29
CA ASP A 354 12.18 10.32 6.60
C ASP A 354 12.87 11.70 6.71
N VAL A 355 13.63 12.10 5.69
CA VAL A 355 14.26 13.44 5.66
C VAL A 355 13.19 14.54 5.66
N ALA A 356 12.11 14.38 4.92
CA ALA A 356 11.03 15.36 4.83
C ALA A 356 10.32 15.60 6.18
N HIS A 357 10.25 14.55 7.02
CA HIS A 357 9.54 14.60 8.31
C HIS A 357 10.46 14.94 9.49
N HIS A 358 11.70 14.49 9.46
CA HIS A 358 12.57 14.51 10.61
C HIS A 358 13.75 15.50 10.51
N SER A 359 14.04 16.04 9.32
CA SER A 359 15.16 16.95 9.16
C SER A 359 14.92 18.29 9.87
N PRO A 360 15.82 18.73 10.74
CA PRO A 360 15.77 20.08 11.32
C PRO A 360 16.17 21.17 10.31
N ASP A 361 16.85 20.81 9.22
CA ASP A 361 17.13 21.71 8.10
C ASP A 361 15.90 21.82 7.21
N GLN A 362 15.23 22.98 7.29
CA GLN A 362 14.01 23.24 6.53
C GLN A 362 14.24 23.17 5.01
N ALA A 363 15.39 23.56 4.50
CA ALA A 363 15.70 23.50 3.07
C ALA A 363 15.84 22.04 2.59
N ALA A 364 16.49 21.19 3.40
CA ALA A 364 16.59 19.76 3.14
C ALA A 364 15.21 19.09 3.21
N ALA A 365 14.40 19.40 4.23
CA ALA A 365 13.04 18.88 4.37
C ALA A 365 12.14 19.27 3.20
N ASP A 366 12.18 20.52 2.76
CA ASP A 366 11.37 21.00 1.63
C ASP A 366 11.80 20.38 0.30
N LYS A 367 13.10 20.19 0.08
CA LYS A 367 13.62 19.48 -1.06
C LYS A 367 13.14 18.03 -1.06
N ALA A 368 13.26 17.33 0.07
CA ALA A 368 12.82 15.95 0.21
C ALA A 368 11.32 15.79 -0.04
N ARG A 369 10.48 16.71 0.47
CA ARG A 369 9.01 16.72 0.18
C ARG A 369 8.73 16.83 -1.32
N ARG A 370 9.41 17.75 -2.04
CA ARG A 370 9.23 17.89 -3.50
C ARG A 370 9.63 16.62 -4.23
N TYR A 371 10.70 15.94 -3.80
CA TYR A 371 11.16 14.70 -4.42
C TYR A 371 10.21 13.53 -4.15
N VAL A 372 9.73 13.37 -2.92
CA VAL A 372 8.67 12.40 -2.59
C VAL A 372 7.43 12.65 -3.44
N ASP A 373 7.00 13.90 -3.53
CA ASP A 373 5.82 14.31 -4.30
C ASP A 373 5.96 13.95 -5.79
N LEU A 374 7.13 14.22 -6.37
CA LEU A 374 7.44 13.87 -7.78
C LEU A 374 7.46 12.36 -7.99
N LEU A 375 8.06 11.59 -7.06
CA LEU A 375 8.26 10.16 -7.23
C LEU A 375 7.03 9.32 -6.86
N MET A 376 6.11 9.80 -6.04
CA MET A 376 4.95 9.03 -5.61
C MET A 376 4.17 8.39 -6.76
N PRO A 377 3.75 9.12 -7.82
CA PRO A 377 3.08 8.51 -8.96
C PRO A 377 3.98 7.54 -9.76
N VAL A 378 5.31 7.74 -9.72
CA VAL A 378 6.26 6.81 -10.35
C VAL A 378 6.35 5.52 -9.55
N VAL A 379 6.53 5.59 -8.22
CA VAL A 379 6.56 4.41 -7.35
C VAL A 379 5.29 3.60 -7.53
N LYS A 380 4.11 4.23 -7.44
CA LYS A 380 2.84 3.51 -7.61
C LYS A 380 2.68 2.98 -9.04
N GLY A 381 2.84 3.81 -10.06
CA GLY A 381 2.57 3.42 -11.44
C GLY A 381 3.55 2.39 -11.97
N TRP A 382 4.84 2.67 -11.86
CA TRP A 382 5.89 1.84 -12.44
C TRP A 382 6.12 0.53 -11.69
N CYS A 383 6.17 0.55 -10.35
CA CYS A 383 6.37 -0.68 -9.58
C CYS A 383 5.18 -1.65 -9.74
N THR A 384 3.96 -1.15 -9.90
CA THR A 384 2.80 -2.03 -10.09
C THR A 384 2.75 -2.64 -11.49
N GLU A 385 3.11 -1.90 -12.54
CA GLU A 385 3.22 -2.46 -13.89
C GLU A 385 4.32 -3.52 -13.97
N LEU A 386 5.52 -3.21 -13.48
CA LEU A 386 6.61 -4.20 -13.47
C LEU A 386 6.32 -5.40 -12.56
N GLY A 387 5.59 -5.22 -11.45
CA GLY A 387 5.15 -6.32 -10.60
C GLY A 387 4.26 -7.31 -11.34
N ASN A 388 3.32 -6.81 -12.17
CA ASN A 388 2.52 -7.64 -13.07
C ASN A 388 3.37 -8.37 -14.12
N ASP A 389 4.31 -7.66 -14.76
CA ASP A 389 5.23 -8.25 -15.74
C ASP A 389 6.06 -9.39 -15.12
N VAL A 390 6.54 -9.22 -13.89
CA VAL A 390 7.30 -10.26 -13.17
C VAL A 390 6.43 -11.48 -12.88
N CYS A 391 5.16 -11.28 -12.47
CA CYS A 391 4.25 -12.38 -12.22
C CYS A 391 3.89 -13.15 -13.51
N ASP A 392 3.70 -12.45 -14.63
CA ASP A 392 3.47 -13.05 -15.94
C ASP A 392 4.70 -13.89 -16.39
N GLU A 393 5.89 -13.31 -16.26
CA GLU A 393 7.14 -14.00 -16.62
C GLU A 393 7.41 -15.23 -15.71
N ALA A 394 6.98 -15.19 -14.44
CA ALA A 394 7.05 -16.33 -13.54
C ALA A 394 6.20 -17.51 -14.01
N ILE A 395 4.95 -17.25 -14.46
CA ILE A 395 4.09 -18.27 -15.08
C ILE A 395 4.80 -18.88 -16.30
N GLN A 396 5.43 -18.06 -17.12
CA GLN A 396 6.14 -18.50 -18.31
C GLN A 396 7.31 -19.45 -17.97
N VAL A 397 8.07 -19.19 -16.89
CA VAL A 397 9.12 -20.08 -16.39
C VAL A 397 8.58 -21.45 -16.00
N PHE A 398 7.39 -21.52 -15.41
CA PHE A 398 6.72 -22.78 -15.07
C PHE A 398 6.21 -23.55 -16.32
N GLY A 399 6.05 -22.87 -17.46
CA GLY A 399 5.45 -23.46 -18.66
C GLY A 399 4.00 -23.88 -18.42
N GLY A 400 3.57 -25.03 -18.94
CA GLY A 400 2.19 -25.52 -18.75
C GLY A 400 1.76 -25.66 -17.28
N MET A 401 2.71 -25.96 -16.39
CA MET A 401 2.45 -26.02 -14.95
C MET A 401 2.14 -24.65 -14.33
N GLY A 402 2.57 -23.55 -14.93
CA GLY A 402 2.24 -22.20 -14.48
C GLY A 402 0.75 -21.83 -14.69
N PHE A 403 0.04 -22.56 -15.55
CA PHE A 403 -1.39 -22.40 -15.80
C PHE A 403 -2.26 -23.27 -14.89
N VAL A 404 -1.64 -24.09 -14.04
CA VAL A 404 -2.30 -25.01 -13.11
C VAL A 404 -2.34 -24.37 -11.72
N GLU A 405 -3.53 -24.14 -11.19
CA GLU A 405 -3.76 -23.43 -9.92
C GLU A 405 -3.02 -24.07 -8.73
N GLU A 406 -2.94 -25.39 -8.67
CA GLU A 406 -2.31 -26.16 -7.60
C GLU A 406 -0.81 -25.88 -7.43
N THR A 407 -0.16 -25.29 -8.44
CA THR A 407 1.24 -24.88 -8.34
C THR A 407 1.42 -23.60 -7.51
N GLY A 408 0.37 -22.81 -7.34
CA GLY A 408 0.33 -21.58 -6.58
C GLY A 408 0.94 -20.36 -7.28
N VAL A 409 1.67 -20.52 -8.41
CA VAL A 409 2.26 -19.37 -9.11
C VAL A 409 1.21 -18.51 -9.81
N ALA A 410 0.11 -19.12 -10.28
CA ALA A 410 -1.01 -18.43 -10.91
C ALA A 410 -1.69 -17.44 -9.96
N GLN A 411 -1.75 -17.75 -8.65
CA GLN A 411 -2.28 -16.84 -7.64
C GLN A 411 -1.59 -15.49 -7.66
N HIS A 412 -0.26 -15.45 -7.75
CA HIS A 412 0.50 -14.18 -7.76
C HIS A 412 0.13 -13.29 -8.93
N PHE A 413 -0.08 -13.87 -10.12
CA PHE A 413 -0.54 -13.14 -11.29
C PHE A 413 -1.96 -12.57 -11.10
N ARG A 414 -2.89 -13.37 -10.54
CA ARG A 414 -4.25 -12.93 -10.25
C ARG A 414 -4.27 -11.81 -9.20
N ASP A 415 -3.51 -11.96 -8.13
CA ASP A 415 -3.42 -10.99 -7.04
C ASP A 415 -2.73 -9.69 -7.49
N ALA A 416 -1.70 -9.78 -8.34
CA ALA A 416 -1.00 -8.61 -8.85
C ALA A 416 -1.87 -7.74 -9.76
N ARG A 417 -2.90 -8.30 -10.43
CA ARG A 417 -3.61 -7.55 -11.47
C ARG A 417 -4.33 -6.31 -10.93
N ILE A 418 -4.79 -6.32 -9.69
CA ILE A 418 -5.53 -5.19 -9.10
C ILE A 418 -4.62 -3.98 -8.82
N ILE A 419 -3.33 -4.18 -8.56
CA ILE A 419 -2.44 -3.11 -8.08
C ILE A 419 -2.23 -1.97 -9.09
N THR A 420 -2.41 -2.22 -10.39
CA THR A 420 -2.40 -1.19 -11.45
C THR A 420 -3.71 -0.42 -11.57
N ILE A 421 -4.77 -0.88 -10.89
CA ILE A 421 -6.15 -0.37 -11.03
C ILE A 421 -6.54 0.50 -9.83
N TYR A 422 -6.51 -0.06 -8.61
CA TYR A 422 -6.95 0.66 -7.41
C TYR A 422 -5.93 1.72 -6.96
N GLU A 423 -6.34 2.59 -6.03
CA GLU A 423 -5.57 3.75 -5.56
C GLU A 423 -5.14 4.70 -6.70
N GLY A 424 -5.97 4.75 -7.73
CA GLY A 424 -5.71 5.45 -8.98
C GLY A 424 -4.99 4.58 -10.00
N THR A 425 -5.61 4.41 -11.17
CA THR A 425 -5.04 3.62 -12.26
C THR A 425 -3.69 4.17 -12.71
N THR A 426 -2.91 3.38 -13.44
CA THR A 426 -1.64 3.84 -14.04
C THR A 426 -1.82 5.12 -14.85
N GLY A 427 -2.93 5.26 -15.60
CA GLY A 427 -3.27 6.50 -16.30
C GLY A 427 -3.52 7.70 -15.38
N ILE A 428 -4.13 7.48 -14.21
CA ILE A 428 -4.31 8.53 -13.19
C ILE A 428 -2.96 8.92 -12.57
N GLN A 429 -2.04 7.98 -12.34
CA GLN A 429 -0.68 8.28 -11.89
C GLN A 429 0.08 9.12 -12.93
N ALA A 430 -0.03 8.77 -14.21
CA ALA A 430 0.58 9.55 -15.31
C ALA A 430 0.02 10.99 -15.36
N ASN A 431 -1.30 11.15 -15.23
CA ASN A 431 -1.95 12.47 -15.18
C ASN A 431 -1.51 13.28 -13.95
N ASP A 432 -1.35 12.62 -12.79
CA ASP A 432 -0.86 13.27 -11.56
C ASP A 432 0.59 13.72 -11.74
N LEU A 433 1.46 12.84 -12.24
CA LEU A 433 2.86 13.15 -12.51
C LEU A 433 3.00 14.37 -13.45
N VAL A 434 2.37 14.33 -14.61
CA VAL A 434 2.50 15.38 -15.60
C VAL A 434 1.78 16.66 -15.16
N GLY A 435 0.51 16.57 -14.82
CA GLY A 435 -0.32 17.74 -14.57
C GLY A 435 -0.04 18.45 -13.25
N ARG A 436 0.14 17.67 -12.16
CA ARG A 436 0.27 18.24 -10.82
C ARG A 436 1.71 18.34 -10.34
N LYS A 437 2.57 17.34 -10.66
CA LYS A 437 3.92 17.29 -10.13
C LYS A 437 4.94 18.00 -11.02
N ILE A 438 4.73 18.01 -12.35
CA ILE A 438 5.67 18.62 -13.30
C ILE A 438 5.15 19.99 -13.76
N LEU A 439 3.98 20.05 -14.40
CA LEU A 439 3.53 21.28 -15.06
C LEU A 439 3.17 22.39 -14.06
N ARG A 440 2.63 22.06 -12.89
CA ARG A 440 2.20 23.05 -11.89
C ARG A 440 3.35 23.94 -11.40
N GLU A 441 4.56 23.40 -11.29
CA GLU A 441 5.78 24.11 -10.87
C GLU A 441 6.72 24.42 -12.05
N GLY A 442 6.24 24.25 -13.28
CA GLY A 442 7.04 24.45 -14.50
C GLY A 442 8.23 23.50 -14.63
N GLY A 443 8.19 22.33 -13.98
CA GLY A 443 9.21 21.29 -14.04
C GLY A 443 10.48 21.57 -13.22
N ALA A 444 10.42 22.44 -12.22
CA ALA A 444 11.59 22.83 -11.43
C ALA A 444 12.23 21.62 -10.70
N THR A 445 11.44 20.87 -9.94
CA THR A 445 11.90 19.68 -9.20
C THR A 445 12.44 18.58 -10.13
N LEU A 446 11.78 18.35 -11.27
CA LEU A 446 12.27 17.38 -12.25
C LEU A 446 13.64 17.78 -12.82
N ARG A 447 13.83 19.06 -13.13
CA ARG A 447 15.15 19.55 -13.62
C ARG A 447 16.24 19.42 -12.56
N GLU A 448 15.93 19.68 -11.29
CA GLU A 448 16.85 19.49 -10.18
C GLU A 448 17.28 18.02 -10.07
N LEU A 449 16.32 17.09 -10.09
CA LEU A 449 16.59 15.64 -10.06
C LEU A 449 17.44 15.20 -11.26
N ILE A 450 17.16 15.72 -12.46
CA ILE A 450 17.94 15.42 -13.67
C ILE A 450 19.39 15.86 -13.53
N VAL A 451 19.66 17.01 -12.92
CA VAL A 451 21.03 17.49 -12.68
C VAL A 451 21.76 16.53 -11.75
N GLU A 452 21.11 16.04 -10.69
CA GLU A 452 21.70 15.05 -9.77
C GLU A 452 21.98 13.70 -10.43
N LEU A 453 21.04 13.20 -11.25
CA LEU A 453 21.26 11.98 -12.02
C LEU A 453 22.43 12.09 -12.99
N ARG A 454 22.61 13.24 -13.64
CA ARG A 454 23.76 13.51 -14.50
C ARG A 454 25.07 13.54 -13.73
N ALA A 455 25.07 14.17 -12.54
CA ALA A 455 26.24 14.17 -11.68
C ALA A 455 26.62 12.75 -11.23
N SER A 456 25.62 11.91 -10.90
CA SER A 456 25.81 10.49 -10.57
C SER A 456 26.38 9.70 -11.75
N ALA A 457 25.87 9.90 -12.97
CA ALA A 457 26.40 9.27 -14.18
C ALA A 457 27.88 9.64 -14.42
N THR A 458 28.24 10.90 -14.23
CA THR A 458 29.62 11.40 -14.35
C THR A 458 30.52 10.76 -13.28
N ALA A 459 30.04 10.66 -12.03
CA ALA A 459 30.79 10.03 -10.95
C ALA A 459 31.05 8.54 -11.21
N LEU A 460 30.05 7.80 -11.75
CA LEU A 460 30.22 6.41 -12.15
C LEU A 460 31.28 6.25 -13.25
N ALA A 461 31.23 7.09 -14.28
CA ALA A 461 32.22 7.07 -15.36
C ALA A 461 33.64 7.33 -14.81
N THR A 462 33.78 8.30 -13.88
CA THR A 462 35.06 8.63 -13.25
C THR A 462 35.59 7.48 -12.37
N ALA A 463 34.68 6.72 -11.75
CA ALA A 463 35.03 5.53 -10.95
C ALA A 463 35.37 4.27 -11.79
N GLY A 464 35.47 4.39 -13.11
CA GLY A 464 35.76 3.27 -14.01
C GLY A 464 34.55 2.41 -14.40
N LEU A 465 33.33 2.90 -14.09
CA LEU A 465 32.05 2.24 -14.40
C LEU A 465 31.33 2.99 -15.54
N ALA A 466 32.07 3.34 -16.62
CA ALA A 466 31.59 4.18 -17.72
C ALA A 466 30.34 3.60 -18.39
N GLU A 467 30.25 2.28 -18.61
CA GLU A 467 29.09 1.63 -19.21
C GLU A 467 27.80 1.83 -18.38
N LEU A 468 27.92 1.82 -17.03
CA LEU A 468 26.78 2.13 -16.14
C LEU A 468 26.42 3.62 -16.19
N GLY A 469 27.42 4.50 -16.25
CA GLY A 469 27.22 5.92 -16.43
C GLY A 469 26.52 6.25 -17.75
N ASP A 470 26.95 5.63 -18.85
CA ASP A 470 26.35 5.75 -20.17
C ASP A 470 24.91 5.18 -20.19
N GLY A 471 24.68 4.04 -19.53
CA GLY A 471 23.35 3.46 -19.36
C GLY A 471 22.39 4.41 -18.64
N LEU A 472 22.83 5.06 -17.57
CA LEU A 472 22.05 6.07 -16.84
C LEU A 472 21.80 7.31 -17.72
N TYR A 473 22.79 7.77 -18.49
CA TYR A 473 22.68 8.92 -19.37
C TYR A 473 21.76 8.65 -20.57
N HIS A 474 21.87 7.49 -21.20
CA HIS A 474 21.07 7.09 -22.37
C HIS A 474 19.64 6.67 -22.00
N GLY A 475 19.44 6.05 -20.83
CA GLY A 475 18.10 5.81 -20.29
C GLY A 475 17.30 7.10 -20.15
N TYR A 476 17.97 8.19 -19.81
CA TYR A 476 17.39 9.53 -19.77
C TYR A 476 17.09 10.12 -21.17
N LEU A 477 17.94 9.85 -22.17
CA LEU A 477 17.77 10.35 -23.55
C LEU A 477 16.96 9.41 -24.45
N GLY A 478 16.83 8.12 -24.09
CA GLY A 478 16.20 7.07 -24.89
C GLY A 478 14.68 7.21 -25.11
N SER A 479 14.03 8.18 -24.47
CA SER A 479 12.63 8.54 -24.73
C SER A 479 12.40 9.36 -26.01
N ARG A 480 13.40 9.49 -26.89
CA ARG A 480 13.31 10.20 -28.18
C ARG A 480 13.17 9.27 -29.40
N ARG A 481 12.72 8.03 -29.23
CA ARG A 481 12.33 7.17 -30.36
C ARG A 481 10.89 6.72 -30.23
#